data_2ac5daff93efd4cd4f559f4a7c49a0f2
#
_entry.id   2ac5daff93efd4cd4f559f4a7c49a0f2
#
_cell.length_a   1.000
_cell.length_b   1.000
_cell.length_c   1.000
_cell.angle_alpha   90.00
_cell.angle_beta   90.00
_cell.angle_gamma   90.00
#
_symmetry.space_group_name_H-M   'P 1'
#
loop_
_entity.id
_entity.type
_entity.pdbx_description
1 polymer ?
#
loop_
_entity_poly.entity_id
_entity_poly.type
_entity_poly.pdbx_seq_one_letter_code
_entity_poly.pdbx_strand_id
1 'polypeptide(L)'
;TPLRIDSHQHTHMIPLVFRTLLQVLADHHLPVEHLRIPAEPLSPFVGCPRLWGSYSAVNAVKQTVLNGCWLLDRPAFRRSGIPTALFCGILFSGHMDADRVRAVLPQYLRLAQKRGQPVELLFHPGGVEPGGPFFDPQKTDFHPFYLSEGRAVEAHALHTLSRKEVEHLGR
;
A
#
# COMPACT_ATOMS: atom_id res chain seq x y z
N THR A 1 14.75 18.57 6.89
CA THR A 1 13.44 17.91 6.98
C THR A 1 13.63 16.42 6.90
N PRO A 2 13.05 15.63 7.80
CA PRO A 2 13.13 14.16 7.73
C PRO A 2 12.49 13.63 6.43
N LEU A 3 13.05 12.52 5.93
CA LEU A 3 12.60 11.90 4.69
C LEU A 3 11.38 10.99 4.92
N ARG A 4 10.45 11.02 3.97
CA ARG A 4 9.40 10.01 3.81
C ARG A 4 9.67 9.28 2.49
N ILE A 5 9.91 7.99 2.56
CA ILE A 5 10.44 7.22 1.43
C ILE A 5 9.41 6.23 0.92
N ASP A 6 9.18 6.29 -0.38
CA ASP A 6 8.43 5.31 -1.17
C ASP A 6 9.08 5.23 -2.56
N SER A 7 8.62 4.32 -3.40
CA SER A 7 9.07 4.25 -4.80
C SER A 7 7.95 3.83 -5.73
N HIS A 8 8.08 4.23 -6.99
CA HIS A 8 7.17 3.80 -8.05
C HIS A 8 7.14 2.26 -8.12
N GLN A 9 5.93 1.68 -8.13
CA GLN A 9 5.68 0.24 -8.16
C GLN A 9 6.40 -0.57 -7.06
N HIS A 10 6.75 0.09 -5.94
CA HIS A 10 7.42 -0.54 -4.80
C HIS A 10 8.78 -1.18 -5.13
N THR A 11 9.48 -0.66 -6.13
CA THR A 11 10.78 -1.19 -6.60
C THR A 11 11.85 -1.18 -5.51
N HIS A 12 11.72 -0.29 -4.50
CA HIS A 12 12.62 -0.31 -3.33
C HIS A 12 12.56 -1.61 -2.53
N MET A 13 11.50 -2.43 -2.69
CA MET A 13 11.38 -3.72 -2.01
C MET A 13 12.22 -4.85 -2.62
N ILE A 14 12.85 -4.63 -3.78
CA ILE A 14 13.82 -5.57 -4.34
C ILE A 14 14.99 -5.71 -3.35
N PRO A 15 15.35 -6.90 -2.87
CA PRO A 15 16.28 -7.06 -1.75
C PRO A 15 17.61 -6.32 -1.90
N LEU A 16 18.19 -6.32 -3.11
CA LEU A 16 19.42 -5.57 -3.36
C LEU A 16 19.20 -4.06 -3.19
N VAL A 17 18.13 -3.51 -3.79
CA VAL A 17 17.79 -2.07 -3.72
C VAL A 17 17.48 -1.68 -2.27
N PHE A 18 16.71 -2.52 -1.57
CA PHE A 18 16.33 -2.26 -0.18
C PHE A 18 17.54 -2.17 0.76
N ARG A 19 18.44 -3.12 0.65
CA ARG A 19 19.66 -3.15 1.49
C ARG A 19 20.60 -2.00 1.17
N THR A 20 20.77 -1.68 -0.12
CA THR A 20 21.55 -0.51 -0.54
C THR A 20 20.92 0.79 -0.02
N LEU A 21 19.60 0.93 -0.09
CA LEU A 21 18.88 2.07 0.47
C LEU A 21 19.18 2.22 1.98
N LEU A 22 19.00 1.15 2.76
CA LEU A 22 19.28 1.19 4.20
C LEU A 22 20.75 1.55 4.50
N GLN A 23 21.68 1.03 3.69
CA GLN A 23 23.10 1.35 3.84
C GLN A 23 23.37 2.84 3.58
N VAL A 24 22.87 3.39 2.47
CA VAL A 24 23.03 4.81 2.13
C VAL A 24 22.44 5.72 3.22
N LEU A 25 21.24 5.38 3.72
CA LEU A 25 20.59 6.14 4.79
C LEU A 25 21.45 6.16 6.07
N ALA A 26 22.07 5.03 6.40
CA ALA A 26 22.96 4.91 7.56
C ALA A 26 24.29 5.65 7.37
N ASP A 27 24.97 5.45 6.23
CA ASP A 27 26.28 6.04 5.94
C ASP A 27 26.24 7.57 5.90
N HIS A 28 25.13 8.13 5.42
CA HIS A 28 24.93 9.57 5.33
C HIS A 28 24.13 10.16 6.48
N HIS A 29 23.82 9.38 7.51
CA HIS A 29 23.04 9.79 8.68
C HIS A 29 21.74 10.55 8.31
N LEU A 30 21.04 10.12 7.25
CA LEU A 30 19.85 10.78 6.77
C LEU A 30 18.67 10.51 7.72
N PRO A 31 18.01 11.57 8.23
CA PRO A 31 16.86 11.39 9.10
C PRO A 31 15.66 10.89 8.29
N VAL A 32 15.10 9.74 8.68
CA VAL A 32 13.93 9.14 8.02
C VAL A 32 12.77 9.12 9.01
N GLU A 33 11.69 9.80 8.65
CA GLU A 33 10.43 9.82 9.39
C GLU A 33 9.59 8.57 9.10
N HIS A 34 9.62 8.11 7.84
CA HIS A 34 8.82 6.97 7.41
C HIS A 34 9.42 6.30 6.17
N LEU A 35 9.51 4.98 6.19
CA LEU A 35 9.77 4.17 5.00
C LEU A 35 8.59 3.23 4.79
N ARG A 36 7.92 3.39 3.63
CA ARG A 36 6.80 2.52 3.26
C ARG A 36 7.27 1.08 3.06
N ILE A 37 6.59 0.15 3.72
CA ILE A 37 6.78 -1.29 3.55
C ILE A 37 5.48 -1.89 3.03
N PRO A 38 5.32 -2.06 1.71
CA PRO A 38 4.10 -2.57 1.09
C PRO A 38 3.95 -4.10 1.24
N ALA A 39 4.22 -4.60 2.44
CA ALA A 39 4.00 -5.99 2.82
C ALA A 39 2.73 -6.09 3.66
N GLU A 40 1.69 -6.66 3.08
CA GLU A 40 0.38 -6.75 3.72
C GLU A 40 0.27 -7.97 4.64
N PRO A 41 -0.15 -7.80 5.90
CA PRO A 41 -0.50 -8.93 6.74
C PRO A 41 -1.73 -9.67 6.18
N LEU A 42 -1.67 -10.99 6.10
CA LEU A 42 -2.75 -11.81 5.54
C LEU A 42 -3.97 -11.92 6.47
N SER A 43 -3.77 -11.82 7.78
CA SER A 43 -4.82 -12.07 8.78
C SER A 43 -6.08 -11.21 8.59
N PRO A 44 -6.04 -9.91 8.23
CA PRO A 44 -7.24 -9.13 8.01
C PRO A 44 -8.09 -9.62 6.82
N PHE A 45 -7.44 -10.17 5.79
CA PHE A 45 -8.12 -10.66 4.59
C PHE A 45 -8.71 -12.05 4.80
N VAL A 46 -7.97 -12.95 5.45
CA VAL A 46 -8.46 -14.29 5.80
C VAL A 46 -9.66 -14.21 6.73
N GLY A 47 -9.68 -13.23 7.62
CA GLY A 47 -10.81 -12.97 8.53
C GLY A 47 -12.08 -12.42 7.87
N CYS A 48 -12.07 -12.18 6.54
CA CYS A 48 -13.21 -11.64 5.78
C CYS A 48 -13.64 -12.58 4.64
N PRO A 49 -14.25 -13.76 4.91
CA PRO A 49 -14.60 -14.76 3.90
C PRO A 49 -15.45 -14.21 2.74
N ARG A 50 -16.31 -13.23 3.02
CA ARG A 50 -17.18 -12.58 2.01
C ARG A 50 -16.40 -11.91 0.87
N LEU A 51 -15.10 -11.64 1.07
CA LEU A 51 -14.25 -10.97 0.09
C LEU A 51 -13.39 -11.96 -0.73
N TRP A 52 -13.32 -13.24 -0.37
CA TRP A 52 -12.40 -14.19 -0.99
C TRP A 52 -12.60 -14.34 -2.49
N GLY A 53 -13.85 -14.29 -2.97
CA GLY A 53 -14.17 -14.34 -4.40
C GLY A 53 -13.86 -13.05 -5.19
N SER A 54 -13.47 -11.96 -4.50
CA SER A 54 -13.24 -10.65 -5.13
C SER A 54 -11.75 -10.30 -5.28
N TYR A 55 -10.83 -11.18 -4.87
CA TYR A 55 -9.39 -10.92 -4.97
C TYR A 55 -8.90 -11.16 -6.39
N SER A 56 -8.13 -10.19 -6.91
CA SER A 56 -7.44 -10.32 -8.19
C SER A 56 -6.25 -11.28 -8.06
N ALA A 57 -6.15 -12.27 -8.94
CA ALA A 57 -5.01 -13.19 -8.98
C ALA A 57 -3.68 -12.44 -9.17
N VAL A 58 -3.66 -11.40 -10.00
CA VAL A 58 -2.48 -10.56 -10.24
C VAL A 58 -2.05 -9.86 -8.96
N ASN A 59 -3.02 -9.30 -8.21
CA ASN A 59 -2.72 -8.63 -6.95
C ASN A 59 -2.27 -9.61 -5.86
N ALA A 60 -2.82 -10.83 -5.84
CA ALA A 60 -2.37 -11.89 -4.94
C ALA A 60 -0.92 -12.31 -5.22
N VAL A 61 -0.52 -12.40 -6.49
CA VAL A 61 0.88 -12.65 -6.88
C VAL A 61 1.77 -11.49 -6.42
N LYS A 62 1.39 -10.24 -6.69
CA LYS A 62 2.13 -9.05 -6.24
C LYS A 62 2.32 -9.06 -4.72
N GLN A 63 1.25 -9.30 -3.97
CA GLN A 63 1.29 -9.39 -2.51
C GLN A 63 2.25 -10.50 -2.04
N THR A 64 2.20 -11.66 -2.66
CA THR A 64 3.09 -12.80 -2.33
C THR A 64 4.54 -12.44 -2.55
N VAL A 65 4.88 -11.82 -3.68
CA VAL A 65 6.25 -11.39 -4.01
C VAL A 65 6.74 -10.34 -3.01
N LEU A 66 5.94 -9.30 -2.75
CA LEU A 66 6.32 -8.23 -1.80
C LEU A 66 6.48 -8.76 -0.37
N ASN A 67 5.59 -9.66 0.07
CA ASN A 67 5.73 -10.32 1.37
C ASN A 67 6.97 -11.22 1.41
N GLY A 68 7.32 -11.90 0.32
CA GLY A 68 8.56 -12.69 0.20
C GLY A 68 9.81 -11.82 0.33
N CYS A 69 9.87 -10.71 -0.42
CA CYS A 69 10.97 -9.72 -0.30
C CYS A 69 11.07 -9.18 1.12
N TRP A 70 9.93 -8.84 1.72
CA TRP A 70 9.90 -8.36 3.11
C TRP A 70 10.44 -9.40 4.11
N LEU A 71 10.10 -10.67 3.96
CA LEU A 71 10.63 -11.72 4.85
C LEU A 71 12.16 -11.80 4.80
N LEU A 72 12.76 -11.59 3.62
CA LEU A 72 14.22 -11.58 3.44
C LEU A 72 14.88 -10.36 4.07
N ASP A 73 14.24 -9.20 4.03
CA ASP A 73 14.85 -7.92 4.41
C ASP A 73 14.42 -7.41 5.78
N ARG A 74 13.37 -8.01 6.37
CA ARG A 74 12.85 -7.66 7.68
C ARG A 74 13.90 -7.59 8.80
N PRO A 75 14.90 -8.51 8.88
CA PRO A 75 15.94 -8.41 9.90
C PRO A 75 16.83 -7.18 9.73
N ALA A 76 17.17 -6.81 8.50
CA ALA A 76 17.95 -5.61 8.21
C ALA A 76 17.16 -4.34 8.55
N PHE A 77 15.89 -4.27 8.14
CA PHE A 77 15.00 -3.16 8.46
C PHE A 77 14.82 -2.96 9.96
N ARG A 78 14.61 -4.04 10.72
CA ARG A 78 14.46 -3.94 12.18
C ARG A 78 15.67 -3.33 12.87
N ARG A 79 16.86 -3.59 12.35
CA ARG A 79 18.10 -3.01 12.89
C ARG A 79 18.25 -1.52 12.59
N SER A 80 17.63 -1.04 11.51
CA SER A 80 17.69 0.39 11.16
C SER A 80 16.88 1.29 12.09
N GLY A 81 15.89 0.73 12.80
CA GLY A 81 15.01 1.52 13.67
C GLY A 81 14.09 2.49 12.94
N ILE A 82 14.01 2.46 11.59
CA ILE A 82 13.21 3.38 10.79
C ILE A 82 11.72 3.10 11.02
N PRO A 83 10.90 4.15 11.28
CA PRO A 83 9.46 3.98 11.43
C PRO A 83 8.77 3.53 10.15
N THR A 84 7.73 2.71 10.29
CA THR A 84 6.86 2.26 9.20
C THR A 84 5.44 2.04 9.69
N ALA A 85 4.51 1.83 8.77
CA ALA A 85 3.11 1.54 9.04
C ALA A 85 2.74 0.11 8.63
N LEU A 86 1.61 -0.39 9.13
CA LEU A 86 0.94 -1.55 8.55
C LEU A 86 0.27 -1.14 7.25
N PHE A 87 0.73 -1.72 6.17
CA PHE A 87 0.30 -1.36 4.83
C PHE A 87 -0.93 -2.16 4.38
N CYS A 88 -1.86 -1.47 3.70
CA CYS A 88 -3.02 -2.04 3.03
C CYS A 88 -3.26 -1.32 1.70
N GLY A 89 -3.30 -2.04 0.58
CA GLY A 89 -3.56 -1.45 -0.75
C GLY A 89 -2.99 -2.25 -1.92
N ILE A 90 -2.37 -3.42 -1.70
CA ILE A 90 -1.91 -4.29 -2.78
C ILE A 90 -3.00 -5.25 -3.24
N LEU A 91 -3.58 -6.02 -2.29
CA LEU A 91 -4.56 -7.06 -2.65
C LEU A 91 -5.82 -6.48 -3.29
N PHE A 92 -6.21 -5.28 -2.88
CA PHE A 92 -7.33 -4.54 -3.45
C PHE A 92 -6.94 -3.46 -4.46
N SER A 93 -5.68 -3.38 -4.90
CA SER A 93 -5.22 -2.35 -5.84
C SER A 93 -6.11 -2.30 -7.09
N GLY A 94 -6.62 -1.11 -7.42
CA GLY A 94 -7.60 -0.88 -8.48
C GLY A 94 -9.06 -1.18 -8.08
N HIS A 95 -9.31 -1.65 -6.86
CA HIS A 95 -10.64 -1.99 -6.35
C HIS A 95 -10.80 -1.65 -4.85
N MET A 96 -10.12 -0.64 -4.39
CA MET A 96 -10.11 -0.19 -3.00
C MET A 96 -11.37 0.63 -2.68
N ASP A 97 -12.55 0.01 -2.81
CA ASP A 97 -13.82 0.65 -2.47
C ASP A 97 -14.04 0.76 -0.95
N ALA A 98 -14.99 1.60 -0.55
CA ALA A 98 -15.27 1.87 0.85
C ALA A 98 -15.73 0.61 1.62
N ASP A 99 -16.46 -0.30 1.00
CA ASP A 99 -16.98 -1.50 1.67
C ASP A 99 -15.89 -2.53 1.92
N ARG A 100 -14.93 -2.67 0.98
CA ARG A 100 -13.73 -3.49 1.21
C ARG A 100 -12.88 -2.93 2.33
N VAL A 101 -12.65 -1.61 2.33
CA VAL A 101 -11.91 -0.95 3.43
C VAL A 101 -12.61 -1.16 4.76
N ARG A 102 -13.92 -0.90 4.87
CA ARG A 102 -14.71 -1.13 6.09
C ARG A 102 -14.65 -2.56 6.58
N ALA A 103 -14.55 -3.51 5.66
CA ALA A 103 -14.48 -4.92 6.01
C ALA A 103 -13.17 -5.34 6.69
N VAL A 104 -12.03 -4.82 6.20
CA VAL A 104 -10.70 -5.24 6.68
C VAL A 104 -10.11 -4.31 7.73
N LEU A 105 -10.47 -3.03 7.70
CA LEU A 105 -9.89 -1.99 8.55
C LEU A 105 -9.99 -2.28 10.05
N PRO A 106 -11.11 -2.79 10.61
CA PRO A 106 -11.17 -3.11 12.04
C PRO A 106 -10.11 -4.12 12.49
N GLN A 107 -9.79 -5.09 11.63
CA GLN A 107 -8.74 -6.06 11.92
C GLN A 107 -7.34 -5.45 11.77
N TYR A 108 -7.14 -4.57 10.79
CA TYR A 108 -5.90 -3.79 10.66
C TYR A 108 -5.65 -2.92 11.88
N LEU A 109 -6.66 -2.21 12.37
CA LEU A 109 -6.55 -1.33 13.52
C LEU A 109 -6.24 -2.11 14.81
N ARG A 110 -6.90 -3.26 15.05
CA ARG A 110 -6.54 -4.15 16.16
C ARG A 110 -5.09 -4.63 16.08
N LEU A 111 -4.62 -4.99 14.87
CA LEU A 111 -3.26 -5.43 14.66
C LEU A 111 -2.24 -4.28 14.85
N ALA A 112 -2.61 -3.09 14.38
CA ALA A 112 -1.84 -1.86 14.54
C ALA A 112 -1.65 -1.49 16.01
N GLN A 113 -2.74 -1.50 16.78
CA GLN A 113 -2.71 -1.26 18.22
C GLN A 113 -1.80 -2.27 18.93
N LYS A 114 -1.93 -3.57 18.60
CA LYS A 114 -1.09 -4.63 19.18
C LYS A 114 0.39 -4.45 18.86
N ARG A 115 0.73 -3.85 17.70
CA ARG A 115 2.11 -3.66 17.24
C ARG A 115 2.67 -2.26 17.55
N GLY A 116 1.84 -1.35 18.05
CA GLY A 116 2.25 0.05 18.25
C GLY A 116 2.60 0.77 16.94
N GLN A 117 1.92 0.45 15.84
CA GLN A 117 2.18 1.00 14.51
C GLN A 117 0.92 1.66 13.94
N PRO A 118 1.03 2.72 13.13
CA PRO A 118 -0.11 3.24 12.36
C PRO A 118 -0.50 2.30 11.22
N VAL A 119 -1.69 2.54 10.64
CA VAL A 119 -2.13 1.89 9.40
C VAL A 119 -1.97 2.88 8.25
N GLU A 120 -1.44 2.41 7.14
CA GLU A 120 -1.34 3.13 5.89
C GLU A 120 -2.23 2.47 4.84
N LEU A 121 -3.22 3.24 4.32
CA LEU A 121 -4.09 2.81 3.24
C LEU A 121 -3.62 3.47 1.94
N LEU A 122 -3.31 2.66 0.92
CA LEU A 122 -2.91 3.16 -0.39
C LEU A 122 -4.08 3.11 -1.36
N PHE A 123 -4.40 4.26 -1.94
CA PHE A 123 -5.38 4.41 -3.01
C PHE A 123 -4.71 4.96 -4.26
N HIS A 124 -5.30 4.67 -5.42
CA HIS A 124 -4.88 5.18 -6.73
C HIS A 124 -6.00 6.02 -7.37
N PRO A 125 -6.39 7.14 -6.75
CA PRO A 125 -7.49 7.97 -7.23
C PRO A 125 -7.13 8.67 -8.53
N GLY A 126 -8.15 9.07 -9.27
CA GLY A 126 -8.00 9.84 -10.49
C GLY A 126 -7.64 8.98 -11.71
N GLY A 127 -7.89 9.52 -12.87
CA GLY A 127 -7.64 8.91 -14.16
C GLY A 127 -7.08 9.95 -15.13
N VAL A 128 -6.79 9.50 -16.33
CA VAL A 128 -6.43 10.36 -17.47
C VAL A 128 -7.56 10.25 -18.48
N GLU A 129 -8.16 11.38 -18.85
CA GLU A 129 -9.18 11.41 -19.90
C GLU A 129 -8.53 11.27 -21.29
N PRO A 130 -9.08 10.46 -22.21
CA PRO A 130 -8.61 10.41 -23.58
C PRO A 130 -8.57 11.82 -24.20
N GLY A 131 -7.40 12.21 -24.75
CA GLY A 131 -7.20 13.55 -25.30
C GLY A 131 -6.97 14.67 -24.29
N GLY A 132 -6.98 14.38 -22.99
CA GLY A 132 -6.64 15.33 -21.93
C GLY A 132 -5.12 15.68 -21.90
N PRO A 133 -4.74 16.72 -21.13
CA PRO A 133 -3.36 17.26 -21.14
C PRO A 133 -2.30 16.27 -20.60
N PHE A 134 -2.71 15.25 -19.89
CA PHE A 134 -1.80 14.21 -19.34
C PHE A 134 -1.92 12.87 -20.07
N PHE A 135 -2.73 12.82 -21.14
CA PHE A 135 -2.90 11.62 -21.93
C PHE A 135 -1.80 11.50 -22.97
N ASP A 136 -0.96 10.47 -22.86
CA ASP A 136 0.06 10.16 -23.85
C ASP A 136 -0.42 9.01 -24.75
N PRO A 137 -0.81 9.26 -26.01
CA PRO A 137 -1.33 8.24 -26.91
C PRO A 137 -0.29 7.16 -27.27
N GLN A 138 0.99 7.40 -27.04
CA GLN A 138 2.07 6.44 -27.34
C GLN A 138 2.29 5.43 -26.22
N LYS A 139 1.83 5.72 -24.99
CA LYS A 139 1.96 4.84 -23.82
C LYS A 139 0.79 3.88 -23.65
N THR A 140 0.49 3.13 -24.70
CA THR A 140 -0.69 2.23 -24.76
C THR A 140 -0.70 1.17 -23.65
N ASP A 141 0.46 0.72 -23.17
CA ASP A 141 0.57 -0.30 -22.11
C ASP A 141 0.02 0.18 -20.76
N PHE A 142 0.00 1.50 -20.53
CA PHE A 142 -0.51 2.10 -19.30
C PHE A 142 -1.98 2.50 -19.38
N HIS A 143 -2.57 2.59 -20.59
CA HIS A 143 -3.96 3.00 -20.78
C HIS A 143 -4.95 2.14 -19.98
N PRO A 144 -4.86 0.78 -19.98
CA PRO A 144 -5.81 -0.04 -19.24
C PRO A 144 -5.84 0.28 -17.74
N PHE A 145 -4.70 0.68 -17.17
CA PHE A 145 -4.61 1.08 -15.76
C PHE A 145 -5.16 2.51 -15.54
N TYR A 146 -4.73 3.48 -16.34
CA TYR A 146 -5.11 4.89 -16.15
C TYR A 146 -6.55 5.19 -16.53
N LEU A 147 -7.14 4.41 -17.46
CA LEU A 147 -8.52 4.53 -17.92
C LEU A 147 -9.46 3.57 -17.18
N SER A 148 -8.97 2.81 -16.20
CA SER A 148 -9.79 1.84 -15.49
C SER A 148 -10.83 2.49 -14.59
N GLU A 149 -12.03 1.92 -14.56
CA GLU A 149 -13.11 2.30 -13.65
C GLU A 149 -12.68 2.19 -12.18
N GLY A 150 -11.74 1.30 -11.87
CA GLY A 150 -11.18 1.13 -10.53
C GLY A 150 -10.62 2.41 -9.93
N ARG A 151 -10.07 3.31 -10.74
CA ARG A 151 -9.56 4.60 -10.27
C ARG A 151 -10.68 5.54 -9.81
N ALA A 152 -11.82 5.53 -10.50
CA ALA A 152 -13.01 6.26 -10.08
C ALA A 152 -13.61 5.67 -8.80
N VAL A 153 -13.61 4.34 -8.67
CA VAL A 153 -14.04 3.63 -7.46
C VAL A 153 -13.17 4.03 -6.27
N GLU A 154 -11.86 4.06 -6.41
CA GLU A 154 -10.94 4.46 -5.34
C GLU A 154 -11.05 5.95 -5.00
N ALA A 155 -11.26 6.82 -5.98
CA ALA A 155 -11.54 8.24 -5.74
C ALA A 155 -12.85 8.42 -4.95
N HIS A 156 -13.91 7.70 -5.32
CA HIS A 156 -15.18 7.73 -4.59
C HIS A 156 -15.03 7.22 -3.15
N ALA A 157 -14.25 6.17 -2.94
CA ALA A 157 -13.97 5.64 -1.60
C ALA A 157 -13.31 6.69 -0.70
N LEU A 158 -12.34 7.46 -1.20
CA LEU A 158 -11.71 8.55 -0.45
C LEU A 158 -12.68 9.66 -0.05
N HIS A 159 -13.67 9.97 -0.89
CA HIS A 159 -14.72 10.94 -0.56
C HIS A 159 -15.73 10.41 0.46
N THR A 160 -15.97 9.09 0.45
CA THR A 160 -16.99 8.45 1.31
C THR A 160 -16.44 8.05 2.68
N LEU A 161 -15.13 7.71 2.76
CA LEU A 161 -14.47 7.34 4.01
C LEU A 161 -14.08 8.60 4.79
N SER A 162 -14.90 9.01 5.73
CA SER A 162 -14.55 10.12 6.61
C SER A 162 -13.50 9.70 7.66
N ARG A 163 -12.65 10.65 8.08
CA ARG A 163 -11.68 10.43 9.17
C ARG A 163 -12.36 9.92 10.44
N LYS A 164 -13.50 10.51 10.81
CA LYS A 164 -14.27 10.11 12.00
C LYS A 164 -14.75 8.67 11.91
N GLU A 165 -15.20 8.22 10.72
CA GLU A 165 -15.62 6.83 10.49
C GLU A 165 -14.43 5.88 10.66
N VAL A 166 -13.27 6.21 10.06
CA VAL A 166 -12.05 5.39 10.19
C VAL A 166 -11.62 5.27 11.65
N GLU A 167 -11.65 6.36 12.41
CA GLU A 167 -11.33 6.37 13.84
C GLU A 167 -12.37 5.57 14.67
N HIS A 168 -13.64 5.57 14.28
CA HIS A 168 -14.70 4.81 14.96
C HIS A 168 -14.59 3.29 14.74
N LEU A 169 -14.16 2.85 13.54
CA LEU A 169 -13.95 1.44 13.22
C LEU A 169 -12.82 0.80 14.06
N GLY A 170 -11.99 1.61 14.68
CA GLY A 170 -10.87 1.16 15.53
C GLY A 170 -11.21 0.96 17.00
N ARG A 171 -12.44 1.30 17.41
CA ARG A 171 -12.93 1.13 18.78
C ARG A 171 -13.74 -0.15 18.92
#